data_053c7bdc8cb3d9d74059c266b840582c
#
_entry.id   053c7bdc8cb3d9d74059c266b840582c
#
_cell.length_a   1.000
_cell.length_b   1.000
_cell.length_c   1.000
_cell.angle_alpha   90.00
_cell.angle_beta   90.00
_cell.angle_gamma   90.00
#
_symmetry.space_group_name_H-M   'P 1'
#
loop_
_entity.id
_entity.type
_entity.pdbx_description
1 polymer ?
#
loop_
_entity_poly.entity_id
_entity_poly.type
_entity_poly.pdbx_seq_one_letter_code
_entity_poly.pdbx_strand_id
1 'polypeptide(L)'
;RGNNLGGAKETYDAEGLTLSPGFIDVHTHYDAQLTWDPNATPSLDLGVTTALIGNCGFTIAPCKPKHRELNIKNLTKVEGMPYETLKKGIDWGYETYAEYLKLLESKNLGLNICSYVGHSALRIWAMGEEAMQRKANDEEIEIMENIIIDAMNHGSIGFATSTFEGHNGANGLPMPSRFACDNEMKHLIKAMSVNGRGIFMLTKSNNTHINDIINLIGNIKRPTMVAALLQNPVKSNWAIDTLDDIKKAQEAGYEIWGQVSCRPLTMEFTMKEPYFFEGLSAWK
;
A
#
# COMPACT_ATOMS: atom_id res chain seq x y z
N ARG A 1 -10.73 12.31 -32.51
CA ARG A 1 -9.48 13.01 -32.86
C ARG A 1 -9.45 13.28 -34.36
N GLY A 2 -9.17 14.48 -34.79
CA GLY A 2 -8.92 14.82 -36.19
C GLY A 2 -9.48 16.18 -36.56
N ASN A 3 -9.17 16.61 -37.76
CA ASN A 3 -9.79 17.79 -38.36
C ASN A 3 -11.15 17.36 -38.94
N ASN A 4 -12.21 18.12 -38.72
CA ASN A 4 -13.58 17.83 -39.17
C ASN A 4 -14.28 16.67 -38.45
N LEU A 5 -14.42 16.78 -37.12
CA LEU A 5 -15.06 15.75 -36.28
C LEU A 5 -16.60 15.74 -36.32
N GLY A 6 -17.24 16.57 -37.12
CA GLY A 6 -18.71 16.74 -37.16
C GLY A 6 -19.26 17.60 -36.01
N GLY A 7 -20.57 17.67 -35.89
CA GLY A 7 -21.24 18.45 -34.83
C GLY A 7 -21.14 17.76 -33.47
N ALA A 8 -20.87 18.53 -32.41
CA ALA A 8 -20.86 18.08 -31.02
C ALA A 8 -21.78 18.99 -30.18
N LYS A 9 -22.22 18.50 -29.00
CA LYS A 9 -22.96 19.31 -28.04
C LYS A 9 -22.11 20.43 -27.46
N GLU A 10 -20.85 20.16 -27.25
CA GLU A 10 -19.85 21.10 -26.75
C GLU A 10 -18.55 20.90 -27.50
N THR A 11 -17.82 21.98 -27.76
CA THR A 11 -16.53 21.95 -28.43
C THR A 11 -15.52 22.73 -27.60
N TYR A 12 -14.40 22.11 -27.28
CA TYR A 12 -13.27 22.74 -26.63
C TYR A 12 -12.11 22.89 -27.61
N ASP A 13 -11.62 24.09 -27.77
CA ASP A 13 -10.36 24.32 -28.45
C ASP A 13 -9.22 24.04 -27.46
N ALA A 14 -8.43 23.04 -27.76
CA ALA A 14 -7.30 22.65 -26.91
C ALA A 14 -6.04 23.52 -27.15
N GLU A 15 -6.08 24.49 -28.08
CA GLU A 15 -4.98 25.43 -28.37
C GLU A 15 -3.61 24.75 -28.54
N GLY A 16 -3.59 23.57 -29.16
CA GLY A 16 -2.38 22.76 -29.34
C GLY A 16 -2.04 21.82 -28.18
N LEU A 17 -2.79 21.84 -27.08
CA LEU A 17 -2.63 20.88 -25.99
C LEU A 17 -3.05 19.47 -26.40
N THR A 18 -2.50 18.50 -25.70
CA THR A 18 -2.83 17.08 -25.89
C THR A 18 -3.84 16.62 -24.87
N LEU A 19 -4.98 16.10 -25.32
CA LEU A 19 -5.92 15.39 -24.46
C LEU A 19 -5.41 13.96 -24.19
N SER A 20 -5.23 13.62 -22.92
CA SER A 20 -4.84 12.29 -22.46
C SER A 20 -5.85 11.76 -21.43
N PRO A 21 -5.89 10.43 -21.16
CA PRO A 21 -6.50 9.92 -19.94
C PRO A 21 -5.84 10.54 -18.72
N GLY A 22 -6.57 10.62 -17.60
CA GLY A 22 -6.01 11.04 -16.33
C GLY A 22 -4.95 10.06 -15.81
N PHE A 23 -4.06 10.54 -14.96
CA PHE A 23 -3.00 9.70 -14.38
C PHE A 23 -3.59 8.72 -13.36
N ILE A 24 -2.99 7.52 -13.31
CA ILE A 24 -3.23 6.52 -12.27
C ILE A 24 -2.00 6.52 -11.37
N ASP A 25 -2.15 6.98 -10.13
CA ASP A 25 -1.09 6.88 -9.13
C ASP A 25 -1.18 5.52 -8.43
N VAL A 26 -0.23 4.65 -8.74
CA VAL A 26 -0.26 3.26 -8.30
C VAL A 26 0.31 3.04 -6.90
N HIS A 27 0.85 4.10 -6.24
CA HIS A 27 1.42 3.96 -4.91
C HIS A 27 1.22 5.22 -4.08
N THR A 28 0.16 5.23 -3.30
CA THR A 28 -0.16 6.32 -2.37
C THR A 28 -0.50 5.80 -0.98
N HIS A 29 -0.52 6.72 -0.01
CA HIS A 29 -0.86 6.47 1.38
C HIS A 29 -1.94 7.46 1.86
N TYR A 30 -2.96 7.68 1.02
CA TYR A 30 -4.06 8.62 1.30
C TYR A 30 -5.15 8.01 2.18
N ASP A 31 -4.95 6.81 2.72
CA ASP A 31 -5.94 6.07 3.51
C ASP A 31 -6.58 6.93 4.60
N ALA A 32 -5.78 7.62 5.39
CA ALA A 32 -6.26 8.53 6.42
C ALA A 32 -6.79 9.84 5.81
N GLN A 33 -6.03 10.44 4.88
CA GLN A 33 -6.32 11.75 4.30
C GLN A 33 -7.70 11.80 3.64
N LEU A 34 -8.10 10.76 2.90
CA LEU A 34 -9.40 10.70 2.22
C LEU A 34 -10.61 10.80 3.16
N THR A 35 -10.42 10.56 4.45
CA THR A 35 -11.51 10.73 5.42
C THR A 35 -11.84 12.20 5.72
N TRP A 36 -10.93 13.15 5.43
CA TRP A 36 -11.14 14.60 5.60
C TRP A 36 -10.86 15.43 4.35
N ASP A 37 -10.09 14.92 3.39
CA ASP A 37 -9.81 15.56 2.11
C ASP A 37 -10.20 14.63 0.95
N PRO A 38 -11.44 14.73 0.45
CA PRO A 38 -11.96 13.85 -0.58
C PRO A 38 -11.29 14.04 -1.95
N ASN A 39 -10.52 15.10 -2.15
CA ASN A 39 -9.81 15.40 -3.39
C ASN A 39 -8.37 14.87 -3.40
N ALA A 40 -7.89 14.30 -2.29
CA ALA A 40 -6.50 13.88 -2.14
C ALA A 40 -5.52 14.96 -2.60
N THR A 41 -5.74 16.19 -2.12
CA THR A 41 -4.96 17.36 -2.52
C THR A 41 -3.45 17.18 -2.25
N PRO A 42 -2.56 17.47 -3.20
CA PRO A 42 -2.80 18.14 -4.49
C PRO A 42 -2.94 17.19 -5.69
N SER A 43 -3.09 15.88 -5.51
CA SER A 43 -3.03 14.90 -6.60
C SER A 43 -4.09 15.11 -7.67
N LEU A 44 -5.32 15.39 -7.28
CA LEU A 44 -6.40 15.67 -8.24
C LEU A 44 -6.07 16.91 -9.12
N ASP A 45 -5.55 17.97 -8.50
CA ASP A 45 -5.17 19.21 -9.20
C ASP A 45 -4.00 18.99 -10.19
N LEU A 46 -3.20 17.96 -9.96
CA LEU A 46 -2.09 17.56 -10.82
C LEU A 46 -2.49 16.53 -11.90
N GLY A 47 -3.78 16.24 -12.04
CA GLY A 47 -4.31 15.36 -13.09
C GLY A 47 -4.39 13.89 -12.73
N VAL A 48 -4.21 13.53 -11.47
CA VAL A 48 -4.46 12.16 -10.98
C VAL A 48 -5.97 11.95 -10.89
N THR A 49 -6.49 10.97 -11.63
CA THR A 49 -7.92 10.63 -11.64
C THR A 49 -8.21 9.28 -10.97
N THR A 50 -7.17 8.51 -10.66
CA THR A 50 -7.26 7.25 -9.93
C THR A 50 -6.04 7.10 -9.03
N ALA A 51 -6.26 6.79 -7.76
CA ALA A 51 -5.18 6.49 -6.82
C ALA A 51 -5.36 5.12 -6.16
N LEU A 52 -4.25 4.42 -5.96
CA LEU A 52 -4.20 3.17 -5.22
C LEU A 52 -3.71 3.45 -3.80
N ILE A 53 -4.51 3.09 -2.80
CA ILE A 53 -4.23 3.25 -1.37
C ILE A 53 -3.97 1.91 -0.69
N GLY A 54 -3.49 1.93 0.54
CA GLY A 54 -3.17 0.72 1.30
C GLY A 54 -1.84 0.08 0.92
N ASN A 55 -1.02 0.78 0.16
CA ASN A 55 0.30 0.30 -0.23
C ASN A 55 1.18 0.00 1.00
N CYS A 56 2.23 -0.77 0.83
CA CYS A 56 3.14 -1.22 1.89
C CYS A 56 2.45 -2.00 3.04
N GLY A 57 1.14 -2.25 2.94
CA GLY A 57 0.35 -2.84 4.01
C GLY A 57 0.00 -1.86 5.14
N PHE A 58 0.05 -0.56 4.86
CA PHE A 58 -0.26 0.51 5.80
C PHE A 58 -1.64 1.06 5.52
N THR A 59 -2.63 0.57 6.25
CA THR A 59 -4.02 1.04 6.14
C THR A 59 -4.56 1.41 7.52
N ILE A 60 -5.61 2.22 7.54
CA ILE A 60 -6.35 2.52 8.78
C ILE A 60 -7.54 1.58 9.01
N ALA A 61 -7.81 0.68 8.07
CA ALA A 61 -8.89 -0.29 8.12
C ALA A 61 -8.39 -1.72 7.80
N PRO A 62 -8.95 -2.75 8.49
CA PRO A 62 -9.95 -2.66 9.55
C PRO A 62 -9.35 -2.15 10.87
N CYS A 63 -10.18 -1.54 11.75
CA CYS A 63 -9.67 -1.01 13.00
C CYS A 63 -10.72 -1.05 14.12
N LYS A 64 -10.49 -1.88 15.14
CA LYS A 64 -11.30 -1.86 16.37
C LYS A 64 -11.10 -0.56 17.13
N PRO A 65 -12.13 0.01 17.80
CA PRO A 65 -12.01 1.26 18.55
C PRO A 65 -10.84 1.29 19.54
N LYS A 66 -10.61 0.19 20.23
CA LYS A 66 -9.49 0.05 21.21
C LYS A 66 -8.10 0.07 20.59
N HIS A 67 -7.98 -0.12 19.25
CA HIS A 67 -6.71 -0.17 18.53
C HIS A 67 -6.43 1.09 17.69
N ARG A 68 -7.33 2.09 17.68
CA ARG A 68 -7.19 3.33 16.89
C ARG A 68 -5.89 4.06 17.17
N GLU A 69 -5.55 4.20 18.45
CA GLU A 69 -4.32 4.88 18.86
C GLU A 69 -3.05 4.14 18.37
N LEU A 70 -3.06 2.80 18.41
CA LEU A 70 -1.97 1.97 17.94
C LEU A 70 -1.76 2.14 16.42
N ASN A 71 -2.84 2.14 15.65
CA ASN A 71 -2.78 2.37 14.21
C ASN A 71 -2.24 3.77 13.87
N ILE A 72 -2.73 4.81 14.55
CA ILE A 72 -2.23 6.19 14.36
C ILE A 72 -0.72 6.26 14.62
N LYS A 73 -0.26 5.71 15.75
CA LYS A 73 1.18 5.72 16.12
C LYS A 73 2.05 5.03 15.08
N ASN A 74 1.58 3.93 14.50
CA ASN A 74 2.31 3.24 13.43
C ASN A 74 2.42 4.10 12.16
N LEU A 75 1.32 4.74 11.74
CA LEU A 75 1.30 5.59 10.55
C LEU A 75 2.14 6.87 10.71
N THR A 76 2.17 7.44 11.90
CA THR A 76 2.93 8.67 12.18
C THR A 76 4.38 8.57 11.72
N LYS A 77 5.02 7.43 11.90
CA LYS A 77 6.43 7.25 11.52
C LYS A 77 6.60 6.97 10.04
N VAL A 78 5.85 6.01 9.49
CA VAL A 78 6.04 5.56 8.10
C VAL A 78 5.52 6.56 7.07
N GLU A 79 4.51 7.36 7.43
CA GLU A 79 3.90 8.35 6.53
C GLU A 79 4.37 9.79 6.81
N GLY A 80 5.14 10.00 7.87
CA GLY A 80 5.59 11.33 8.26
C GLY A 80 4.47 12.29 8.66
N MET A 81 3.26 11.79 8.92
CA MET A 81 2.13 12.61 9.34
C MET A 81 2.16 12.85 10.84
N PRO A 82 2.00 14.11 11.32
CA PRO A 82 1.95 14.39 12.75
C PRO A 82 0.82 13.65 13.45
N TYR A 83 1.11 13.05 14.62
CA TYR A 83 0.14 12.30 15.41
C TYR A 83 -1.16 13.06 15.68
N GLU A 84 -1.06 14.34 16.06
CA GLU A 84 -2.23 15.17 16.36
C GLU A 84 -3.08 15.45 15.11
N THR A 85 -2.48 15.51 13.93
CA THR A 85 -3.19 15.65 12.65
C THR A 85 -4.01 14.40 12.36
N LEU A 86 -3.40 13.22 12.44
CA LEU A 86 -4.09 11.95 12.25
C LEU A 86 -5.20 11.75 13.28
N LYS A 87 -4.93 12.04 14.56
CA LYS A 87 -5.90 11.88 15.66
C LYS A 87 -7.15 12.75 15.46
N LYS A 88 -6.99 13.97 14.95
CA LYS A 88 -8.10 14.89 14.69
C LYS A 88 -8.77 14.69 13.34
N GLY A 89 -7.99 14.30 12.33
CA GLY A 89 -8.44 14.25 10.93
C GLY A 89 -9.19 12.97 10.60
N ILE A 90 -8.80 11.84 11.15
CA ILE A 90 -9.41 10.56 10.78
C ILE A 90 -10.87 10.49 11.24
N ASP A 91 -11.76 10.28 10.26
CA ASP A 91 -13.15 9.94 10.53
C ASP A 91 -13.26 8.43 10.80
N TRP A 92 -13.51 8.09 12.07
CA TRP A 92 -13.63 6.71 12.54
C TRP A 92 -15.07 6.17 12.46
N GLY A 93 -15.85 6.56 11.47
CA GLY A 93 -17.20 6.06 11.24
C GLY A 93 -17.27 4.58 10.81
N TYR A 94 -16.23 3.79 11.08
CA TYR A 94 -16.10 2.39 10.69
C TYR A 94 -15.30 1.58 11.71
N GLU A 95 -15.40 0.25 11.62
CA GLU A 95 -14.52 -0.74 12.25
C GLU A 95 -14.01 -1.74 11.21
N THR A 96 -14.90 -2.28 10.38
CA THR A 96 -14.55 -3.24 9.33
C THR A 96 -14.03 -2.56 8.08
N TYR A 97 -13.39 -3.34 7.21
CA TYR A 97 -12.91 -2.84 5.92
C TYR A 97 -14.08 -2.44 5.00
N ALA A 98 -15.16 -3.22 5.00
CA ALA A 98 -16.35 -2.92 4.20
C ALA A 98 -17.02 -1.59 4.63
N GLU A 99 -17.08 -1.31 5.93
CA GLU A 99 -17.58 -0.04 6.45
C GLU A 99 -16.67 1.14 6.06
N TYR A 100 -15.34 0.93 6.07
CA TYR A 100 -14.39 1.94 5.60
C TYR A 100 -14.61 2.30 4.12
N LEU A 101 -14.79 1.31 3.24
CA LEU A 101 -15.11 1.58 1.84
C LEU A 101 -16.42 2.37 1.69
N LYS A 102 -17.47 2.02 2.44
CA LYS A 102 -18.73 2.77 2.46
C LYS A 102 -18.55 4.21 2.98
N LEU A 103 -17.70 4.40 3.99
CA LEU A 103 -17.36 5.74 4.46
C LEU A 103 -16.71 6.55 3.33
N LEU A 104 -15.73 5.99 2.62
CA LEU A 104 -15.09 6.68 1.49
C LEU A 104 -16.09 7.00 0.38
N GLU A 105 -16.97 6.09 0.01
CA GLU A 105 -18.06 6.34 -0.96
C GLU A 105 -18.93 7.53 -0.55
N SER A 106 -19.24 7.65 0.75
CA SER A 106 -20.07 8.75 1.29
C SER A 106 -19.40 10.13 1.23
N LYS A 107 -18.06 10.18 1.07
CA LYS A 107 -17.30 11.44 1.02
C LYS A 107 -17.36 12.15 -0.34
N ASN A 108 -17.99 11.56 -1.37
CA ASN A 108 -18.04 12.11 -2.72
C ASN A 108 -16.64 12.44 -3.25
N LEU A 109 -15.78 11.44 -3.28
CA LEU A 109 -14.37 11.57 -3.69
C LEU A 109 -14.25 12.18 -5.08
N GLY A 110 -13.31 13.11 -5.26
CA GLY A 110 -13.02 13.76 -6.54
C GLY A 110 -12.26 12.88 -7.54
N LEU A 111 -11.72 11.74 -7.09
CA LEU A 111 -10.97 10.78 -7.90
C LEU A 111 -11.40 9.35 -7.58
N ASN A 112 -11.12 8.42 -8.50
CA ASN A 112 -11.37 7.02 -8.26
C ASN A 112 -10.34 6.45 -7.26
N ILE A 113 -10.79 5.62 -6.33
CA ILE A 113 -9.93 4.96 -5.36
C ILE A 113 -9.97 3.45 -5.56
N CYS A 114 -8.79 2.86 -5.61
CA CYS A 114 -8.57 1.43 -5.49
C CYS A 114 -7.83 1.16 -4.18
N SER A 115 -8.34 0.26 -3.35
CA SER A 115 -7.78 0.05 -2.00
C SER A 115 -7.31 -1.39 -1.80
N TYR A 116 -6.07 -1.54 -1.31
CA TYR A 116 -5.57 -2.81 -0.78
C TYR A 116 -6.01 -3.03 0.66
N VAL A 117 -6.12 -4.27 1.07
CA VAL A 117 -6.16 -4.64 2.50
C VAL A 117 -4.74 -4.65 3.03
N GLY A 118 -4.47 -3.88 4.08
CA GLY A 118 -3.13 -3.73 4.65
C GLY A 118 -2.81 -4.76 5.73
N HIS A 119 -1.67 -5.43 5.58
CA HIS A 119 -1.23 -6.50 6.47
C HIS A 119 -1.06 -6.05 7.93
N SER A 120 -0.48 -4.86 8.15
CA SER A 120 -0.27 -4.34 9.51
C SER A 120 -1.58 -4.12 10.26
N ALA A 121 -2.62 -3.61 9.58
CA ALA A 121 -3.94 -3.44 10.18
C ALA A 121 -4.62 -4.78 10.48
N LEU A 122 -4.47 -5.78 9.60
CA LEU A 122 -4.97 -7.14 9.83
C LEU A 122 -4.36 -7.76 11.09
N ARG A 123 -3.04 -7.69 11.24
CA ARG A 123 -2.34 -8.22 12.41
C ARG A 123 -2.76 -7.50 13.70
N ILE A 124 -2.91 -6.17 13.67
CA ILE A 124 -3.41 -5.41 14.83
C ILE A 124 -4.86 -5.81 15.15
N TRP A 125 -5.68 -6.03 14.15
CA TRP A 125 -7.05 -6.50 14.38
C TRP A 125 -7.11 -7.84 15.09
N ALA A 126 -6.30 -8.81 14.65
CA ALA A 126 -6.28 -10.18 15.19
C ALA A 126 -5.56 -10.26 16.54
N MET A 127 -4.43 -9.58 16.71
CA MET A 127 -3.47 -9.78 17.79
C MET A 127 -3.33 -8.59 18.74
N GLY A 128 -3.82 -7.39 18.36
CA GLY A 128 -3.60 -6.17 19.14
C GLY A 128 -2.11 -5.79 19.22
N GLU A 129 -1.63 -5.47 20.41
CA GLU A 129 -0.23 -5.06 20.66
C GLU A 129 0.78 -6.19 20.39
N GLU A 130 0.38 -7.45 20.51
CA GLU A 130 1.25 -8.60 20.24
C GLU A 130 1.62 -8.72 18.73
N ALA A 131 0.89 -8.02 17.86
CA ALA A 131 1.18 -7.96 16.43
C ALA A 131 2.60 -7.48 16.11
N MET A 132 3.22 -6.71 17.02
CA MET A 132 4.57 -6.17 16.90
C MET A 132 5.59 -6.92 17.79
N GLN A 133 5.26 -8.09 18.30
CA GLN A 133 6.09 -8.83 19.25
C GLN A 133 6.36 -10.26 18.83
N ARG A 134 5.44 -10.91 18.13
CA ARG A 134 5.52 -12.32 17.78
C ARG A 134 4.86 -12.66 16.44
N LYS A 135 5.09 -13.86 15.97
CA LYS A 135 4.36 -14.45 14.84
C LYS A 135 2.91 -14.73 15.23
N ALA A 136 2.01 -14.69 14.25
CA ALA A 136 0.63 -15.11 14.43
C ALA A 136 0.55 -16.64 14.59
N ASN A 137 -0.41 -17.09 15.38
CA ASN A 137 -0.82 -18.50 15.44
C ASN A 137 -1.85 -18.82 14.36
N ASP A 138 -2.26 -20.08 14.24
CA ASP A 138 -3.18 -20.54 13.18
C ASP A 138 -4.57 -19.89 13.30
N GLU A 139 -5.09 -19.69 14.52
CA GLU A 139 -6.38 -19.02 14.74
C GLU A 139 -6.34 -17.54 14.32
N GLU A 140 -5.25 -16.86 14.62
CA GLU A 140 -5.03 -15.46 14.22
C GLU A 140 -4.87 -15.33 12.70
N ILE A 141 -4.22 -16.29 12.05
CA ILE A 141 -4.10 -16.37 10.59
C ILE A 141 -5.49 -16.56 9.99
N GLU A 142 -6.30 -17.47 10.51
CA GLU A 142 -7.68 -17.70 10.04
C GLU A 142 -8.55 -16.44 10.17
N ILE A 143 -8.42 -15.69 11.26
CA ILE A 143 -9.12 -14.41 11.42
C ILE A 143 -8.70 -13.43 10.29
N MET A 144 -7.42 -13.32 10.01
CA MET A 144 -6.92 -12.44 8.95
C MET A 144 -7.36 -12.89 7.55
N GLU A 145 -7.36 -14.20 7.27
CA GLU A 145 -7.88 -14.77 6.01
C GLU A 145 -9.35 -14.38 5.79
N ASN A 146 -10.18 -14.56 6.80
CA ASN A 146 -11.61 -14.24 6.73
C ASN A 146 -11.86 -12.74 6.45
N ILE A 147 -11.05 -11.85 7.03
CA ILE A 147 -11.14 -10.41 6.77
C ILE A 147 -10.73 -10.10 5.33
N ILE A 148 -9.68 -10.73 4.79
CA ILE A 148 -9.27 -10.53 3.40
C ILE A 148 -10.37 -11.01 2.45
N ILE A 149 -10.95 -12.19 2.69
CA ILE A 149 -12.04 -12.73 1.86
C ILE A 149 -13.23 -11.77 1.85
N ASP A 150 -13.62 -11.28 3.02
CA ASP A 150 -14.69 -10.29 3.16
C ASP A 150 -14.38 -9.00 2.40
N ALA A 151 -13.19 -8.45 2.57
CA ALA A 151 -12.75 -7.24 1.90
C ALA A 151 -12.71 -7.41 0.36
N MET A 152 -12.26 -8.55 -0.14
CA MET A 152 -12.28 -8.87 -1.56
C MET A 152 -13.70 -8.95 -2.12
N ASN A 153 -14.66 -9.42 -1.33
CA ASN A 153 -16.08 -9.44 -1.69
C ASN A 153 -16.69 -8.03 -1.72
N HIS A 154 -16.15 -7.10 -0.96
CA HIS A 154 -16.61 -5.71 -0.89
C HIS A 154 -15.82 -4.73 -1.78
N GLY A 155 -14.94 -5.21 -2.66
CA GLY A 155 -14.31 -4.36 -3.68
C GLY A 155 -12.84 -4.01 -3.44
N SER A 156 -12.18 -4.61 -2.43
CA SER A 156 -10.72 -4.53 -2.34
C SER A 156 -10.08 -5.04 -3.63
N ILE A 157 -9.00 -4.38 -4.06
CA ILE A 157 -8.25 -4.81 -5.24
C ILE A 157 -7.19 -5.86 -4.92
N GLY A 158 -6.91 -6.12 -3.64
CA GLY A 158 -5.90 -7.09 -3.27
C GLY A 158 -5.38 -6.92 -1.84
N PHE A 159 -4.23 -7.53 -1.59
CA PHE A 159 -3.54 -7.55 -0.31
C PHE A 159 -2.16 -6.93 -0.43
N ALA A 160 -1.82 -6.04 0.50
CA ALA A 160 -0.52 -5.37 0.52
C ALA A 160 0.24 -5.63 1.83
N THR A 161 1.56 -5.75 1.70
CA THR A 161 2.45 -5.99 2.84
C THR A 161 3.82 -5.37 2.65
N SER A 162 4.64 -5.38 3.70
CA SER A 162 6.03 -4.96 3.66
C SER A 162 6.91 -5.86 4.50
N THR A 163 8.06 -6.21 3.94
CA THR A 163 9.19 -6.83 4.64
C THR A 163 10.38 -5.88 4.76
N PHE A 164 10.24 -4.64 4.28
CA PHE A 164 11.33 -3.67 4.24
C PHE A 164 11.77 -3.26 5.65
N GLU A 165 13.08 -3.34 5.91
CA GLU A 165 13.68 -3.14 7.23
C GLU A 165 13.52 -1.70 7.75
N GLY A 166 13.39 -0.72 6.85
CA GLY A 166 13.17 0.67 7.16
C GLY A 166 11.74 0.99 7.65
N HIS A 167 10.78 0.08 7.43
CA HIS A 167 9.42 0.30 7.88
C HIS A 167 9.28 0.00 9.38
N ASN A 168 9.39 1.06 10.18
CA ASN A 168 9.25 1.03 11.63
C ASN A 168 8.07 1.92 12.04
N GLY A 169 7.31 1.46 13.04
CA GLY A 169 6.26 2.23 13.68
C GLY A 169 6.78 3.11 14.82
N ALA A 170 5.89 3.48 15.73
CA ALA A 170 6.23 4.28 16.90
C ALA A 170 7.39 3.68 17.70
N ASN A 171 8.25 4.55 18.25
CA ASN A 171 9.43 4.18 19.03
C ASN A 171 10.44 3.29 18.31
N GLY A 172 10.47 3.32 16.97
CA GLY A 172 11.38 2.50 16.17
C GLY A 172 11.07 1.00 16.16
N LEU A 173 9.92 0.57 16.68
CA LEU A 173 9.48 -0.81 16.63
C LEU A 173 9.19 -1.22 15.17
N PRO A 174 9.58 -2.42 14.74
CA PRO A 174 9.23 -2.89 13.41
C PRO A 174 7.72 -2.87 13.18
N MET A 175 7.29 -2.54 11.96
CA MET A 175 5.87 -2.62 11.59
C MET A 175 5.34 -4.05 11.78
N PRO A 176 4.05 -4.22 12.15
CA PRO A 176 3.45 -5.53 12.42
C PRO A 176 3.72 -6.57 11.32
N SER A 177 3.63 -6.18 10.04
CA SER A 177 3.86 -7.06 8.89
C SER A 177 5.25 -7.70 8.87
N ARG A 178 6.26 -7.09 9.50
CA ARG A 178 7.62 -7.60 9.54
C ARG A 178 7.82 -8.79 10.49
N PHE A 179 6.84 -9.10 11.34
CA PHE A 179 6.82 -10.29 12.20
C PHE A 179 6.15 -11.50 11.54
N ALA A 180 5.56 -11.32 10.35
CA ALA A 180 4.92 -12.40 9.62
C ALA A 180 5.93 -13.46 9.18
N CYS A 181 5.50 -14.72 9.20
CA CYS A 181 6.27 -15.82 8.62
C CYS A 181 5.70 -16.20 7.23
N ASP A 182 6.46 -17.01 6.50
CA ASP A 182 6.04 -17.47 5.16
C ASP A 182 4.72 -18.21 5.16
N ASN A 183 4.40 -18.95 6.24
CA ASN A 183 3.12 -19.64 6.38
C ASN A 183 1.97 -18.64 6.40
N GLU A 184 2.04 -17.62 7.26
CA GLU A 184 1.07 -16.53 7.33
C GLU A 184 0.91 -15.85 5.95
N MET A 185 2.02 -15.48 5.31
CA MET A 185 2.01 -14.84 4.00
C MET A 185 1.30 -15.69 2.94
N LYS A 186 1.61 -16.98 2.86
CA LYS A 186 0.98 -17.91 1.90
C LYS A 186 -0.53 -18.02 2.11
N HIS A 187 -0.98 -18.08 3.35
CA HIS A 187 -2.40 -18.14 3.69
C HIS A 187 -3.12 -16.86 3.26
N LEU A 188 -2.57 -15.68 3.55
CA LEU A 188 -3.19 -14.41 3.22
C LEU A 188 -3.21 -14.15 1.71
N ILE A 189 -2.14 -14.50 0.97
CA ILE A 189 -2.11 -14.43 -0.49
C ILE A 189 -3.16 -15.37 -1.11
N LYS A 190 -3.32 -16.57 -0.56
CA LYS A 190 -4.34 -17.51 -1.00
C LYS A 190 -5.75 -16.96 -0.74
N ALA A 191 -6.01 -16.40 0.43
CA ALA A 191 -7.29 -15.78 0.78
C ALA A 191 -7.66 -14.64 -0.18
N MET A 192 -6.69 -13.77 -0.53
CA MET A 192 -6.86 -12.73 -1.54
C MET A 192 -7.33 -13.28 -2.89
N SER A 193 -6.86 -14.44 -3.28
CA SER A 193 -7.07 -15.03 -4.61
C SER A 193 -8.36 -15.84 -4.76
N VAL A 194 -9.14 -16.01 -3.69
CA VAL A 194 -10.28 -16.94 -3.62
C VAL A 194 -11.31 -16.72 -4.72
N ASN A 195 -11.53 -15.49 -5.15
CA ASN A 195 -12.48 -15.11 -6.19
C ASN A 195 -11.84 -15.02 -7.60
N GLY A 196 -10.64 -15.58 -7.80
CA GLY A 196 -9.90 -15.45 -9.07
C GLY A 196 -9.47 -14.01 -9.39
N ARG A 197 -9.53 -13.11 -8.41
CA ARG A 197 -9.15 -11.69 -8.50
C ARG A 197 -8.08 -11.37 -7.46
N GLY A 198 -7.61 -10.14 -7.47
CA GLY A 198 -6.69 -9.61 -6.49
C GLY A 198 -5.29 -9.41 -7.02
N ILE A 199 -4.61 -8.43 -6.45
CA ILE A 199 -3.22 -8.07 -6.69
C ILE A 199 -2.47 -8.24 -5.37
N PHE A 200 -1.36 -8.95 -5.38
CA PHE A 200 -0.45 -8.99 -4.26
C PHE A 200 0.56 -7.85 -4.37
N MET A 201 0.67 -6.99 -3.37
CA MET A 201 1.63 -5.90 -3.32
C MET A 201 2.62 -6.11 -2.19
N LEU A 202 3.92 -6.10 -2.51
CA LEU A 202 4.99 -6.25 -1.53
C LEU A 202 6.02 -5.13 -1.65
N THR A 203 6.23 -4.38 -0.56
CA THR A 203 7.45 -3.59 -0.40
C THR A 203 8.53 -4.49 0.19
N LYS A 204 9.46 -4.89 -0.68
CA LYS A 204 10.43 -5.92 -0.34
C LYS A 204 11.61 -5.38 0.45
N SER A 205 12.15 -6.21 1.33
CA SER A 205 13.44 -5.96 1.98
C SER A 205 14.60 -6.05 0.99
N ASN A 206 15.75 -5.55 1.40
CA ASN A 206 16.99 -5.69 0.63
C ASN A 206 17.42 -7.16 0.49
N ASN A 207 16.96 -8.02 1.38
CA ASN A 207 17.28 -9.45 1.41
C ASN A 207 16.19 -10.35 0.80
N THR A 208 15.06 -9.77 0.37
CA THR A 208 13.99 -10.50 -0.32
C THR A 208 14.27 -10.51 -1.83
N HIS A 209 14.50 -11.69 -2.39
CA HIS A 209 14.72 -11.87 -3.82
C HIS A 209 13.42 -12.21 -4.56
N ILE A 210 13.40 -12.07 -5.87
CA ILE A 210 12.22 -12.41 -6.69
C ILE A 210 11.84 -13.89 -6.54
N ASN A 211 12.82 -14.78 -6.39
CA ASN A 211 12.57 -16.21 -6.14
C ASN A 211 11.85 -16.46 -4.80
N ASP A 212 12.11 -15.66 -3.77
CA ASP A 212 11.39 -15.76 -2.50
C ASP A 212 9.93 -15.38 -2.68
N ILE A 213 9.67 -14.34 -3.48
CA ILE A 213 8.31 -13.92 -3.83
C ILE A 213 7.60 -15.02 -4.62
N ILE A 214 8.27 -15.64 -5.59
CA ILE A 214 7.74 -16.79 -6.34
C ILE A 214 7.38 -17.94 -5.39
N ASN A 215 8.21 -18.23 -4.40
CA ASN A 215 7.93 -19.27 -3.40
C ASN A 215 6.73 -18.92 -2.48
N LEU A 216 6.49 -17.65 -2.22
CA LEU A 216 5.32 -17.19 -1.45
C LEU A 216 4.03 -17.31 -2.27
N ILE A 217 4.03 -16.83 -3.51
CA ILE A 217 2.84 -16.87 -4.38
C ILE A 217 2.55 -18.27 -4.92
N GLY A 218 3.57 -19.12 -5.04
CA GLY A 218 3.40 -20.49 -5.49
C GLY A 218 2.67 -20.61 -6.83
N ASN A 219 1.62 -21.42 -6.87
CA ASN A 219 0.78 -21.60 -8.05
C ASN A 219 -0.36 -20.57 -8.19
N ILE A 220 -0.43 -19.59 -7.28
CA ILE A 220 -1.42 -18.52 -7.32
C ILE A 220 -0.97 -17.54 -8.41
N LYS A 221 -1.49 -17.72 -9.64
CA LYS A 221 -1.18 -16.86 -10.78
C LYS A 221 -1.97 -15.54 -10.71
N ARG A 222 -1.59 -14.66 -9.77
CA ARG A 222 -2.17 -13.33 -9.63
C ARG A 222 -1.11 -12.27 -9.81
N PRO A 223 -1.48 -11.09 -10.37
CA PRO A 223 -0.55 -9.99 -10.48
C PRO A 223 0.13 -9.68 -9.15
N THR A 224 1.43 -9.51 -9.19
CA THR A 224 2.26 -9.19 -8.03
C THR A 224 3.04 -7.91 -8.30
N MET A 225 2.86 -6.91 -7.45
CA MET A 225 3.55 -5.63 -7.52
C MET A 225 4.68 -5.61 -6.50
N VAL A 226 5.89 -5.33 -6.95
CA VAL A 226 7.10 -5.25 -6.09
C VAL A 226 7.56 -3.80 -6.00
N ALA A 227 7.49 -3.22 -4.82
CA ALA A 227 7.97 -1.87 -4.53
C ALA A 227 9.22 -1.91 -3.62
N ALA A 228 10.06 -0.92 -3.65
CA ALA A 228 10.24 0.04 -4.71
C ALA A 228 11.58 -0.28 -5.37
N LEU A 229 11.64 -0.25 -6.68
CA LEU A 229 12.89 -0.45 -7.41
C LEU A 229 13.59 0.92 -7.50
N LEU A 230 14.48 1.19 -6.55
CA LEU A 230 15.22 2.43 -6.47
C LEU A 230 16.69 2.20 -6.79
N GLN A 231 17.32 3.17 -7.44
CA GLN A 231 18.77 3.15 -7.63
C GLN A 231 19.46 3.21 -6.27
N ASN A 232 20.29 2.22 -5.99
CA ASN A 232 21.07 2.17 -4.75
C ASN A 232 22.50 2.63 -5.02
N PRO A 233 22.97 3.74 -4.40
CA PRO A 233 24.32 4.26 -4.65
C PRO A 233 25.44 3.32 -4.17
N VAL A 234 25.14 2.43 -3.20
CA VAL A 234 26.12 1.45 -2.68
C VAL A 234 26.13 0.16 -3.51
N LYS A 235 24.97 -0.20 -4.08
CA LYS A 235 24.79 -1.39 -4.95
C LYS A 235 24.27 -0.90 -6.31
N SER A 236 25.14 -0.40 -7.16
CA SER A 236 24.78 0.30 -8.40
C SER A 236 23.92 -0.51 -9.37
N ASN A 237 24.04 -1.85 -9.37
CA ASN A 237 23.27 -2.71 -10.27
C ASN A 237 22.01 -3.29 -9.62
N TRP A 238 21.74 -3.01 -8.35
CA TRP A 238 20.65 -3.68 -7.62
C TRP A 238 19.26 -3.58 -8.29
N ALA A 239 18.92 -2.41 -8.81
CA ALA A 239 17.65 -2.23 -9.51
C ALA A 239 17.62 -2.98 -10.84
N ILE A 240 18.72 -2.97 -11.58
CA ILE A 240 18.87 -3.68 -12.87
C ILE A 240 18.79 -5.17 -12.65
N ASP A 241 19.55 -5.72 -11.70
CA ASP A 241 19.54 -7.16 -11.38
C ASP A 241 18.14 -7.61 -10.96
N THR A 242 17.42 -6.78 -10.18
CA THR A 242 16.03 -7.09 -9.80
C THR A 242 15.08 -7.07 -11.01
N LEU A 243 15.26 -6.15 -11.95
CA LEU A 243 14.46 -6.11 -13.18
C LEU A 243 14.75 -7.34 -14.08
N ASP A 244 15.99 -7.79 -14.17
CA ASP A 244 16.36 -9.00 -14.88
C ASP A 244 15.72 -10.26 -14.24
N ASP A 245 15.67 -10.32 -12.93
CA ASP A 245 14.99 -11.42 -12.22
C ASP A 245 13.46 -11.36 -12.41
N ILE A 246 12.85 -10.17 -12.42
CA ILE A 246 11.43 -9.99 -12.75
C ILE A 246 11.18 -10.48 -14.18
N LYS A 247 12.03 -10.11 -15.15
CA LYS A 247 11.91 -10.56 -16.54
C LYS A 247 11.94 -12.09 -16.65
N LYS A 248 12.89 -12.76 -15.98
CA LYS A 248 12.94 -14.22 -15.91
C LYS A 248 11.67 -14.83 -15.32
N ALA A 249 11.14 -14.23 -14.25
CA ALA A 249 9.89 -14.66 -13.67
C ALA A 249 8.70 -14.52 -14.64
N GLN A 250 8.63 -13.41 -15.38
CA GLN A 250 7.60 -13.22 -16.42
C GLN A 250 7.72 -14.24 -17.56
N GLU A 251 8.93 -14.55 -18.01
CA GLU A 251 9.21 -15.61 -19.01
C GLU A 251 8.78 -17.01 -18.49
N ALA A 252 8.82 -17.22 -17.17
CA ALA A 252 8.32 -18.43 -16.50
C ALA A 252 6.79 -18.41 -16.26
N GLY A 253 6.08 -17.35 -16.68
CA GLY A 253 4.62 -17.24 -16.61
C GLY A 253 4.06 -16.64 -15.32
N TYR A 254 4.90 -15.95 -14.52
CA TYR A 254 4.46 -15.19 -13.36
C TYR A 254 4.19 -13.73 -13.76
N GLU A 255 3.09 -13.16 -13.29
CA GLU A 255 2.76 -11.74 -13.49
C GLU A 255 3.38 -10.88 -12.38
N ILE A 256 4.70 -10.70 -12.40
CA ILE A 256 5.43 -9.87 -11.43
C ILE A 256 5.84 -8.57 -12.11
N TRP A 257 5.56 -7.44 -11.44
CA TRP A 257 5.83 -6.09 -11.91
C TRP A 257 6.58 -5.28 -10.87
N GLY A 258 7.58 -4.51 -11.29
CA GLY A 258 8.32 -3.62 -10.40
C GLY A 258 7.78 -2.20 -10.45
N GLN A 259 7.60 -1.57 -9.29
CA GLN A 259 7.26 -0.15 -9.19
C GLN A 259 8.53 0.69 -9.08
N VAL A 260 8.62 1.71 -9.93
CA VAL A 260 9.70 2.70 -9.91
C VAL A 260 9.12 4.10 -9.71
N SER A 261 9.85 4.96 -9.00
CA SER A 261 9.46 6.36 -8.88
C SER A 261 9.66 7.09 -10.21
N CYS A 262 8.70 7.88 -10.64
CA CYS A 262 8.80 8.73 -11.83
C CYS A 262 9.69 9.97 -11.63
N ARG A 263 10.14 10.21 -10.39
CA ARG A 263 11.01 11.32 -9.98
C ARG A 263 11.95 10.87 -8.87
N PRO A 264 13.01 11.63 -8.55
CA PRO A 264 13.83 11.36 -7.37
C PRO A 264 12.99 11.32 -6.10
N LEU A 265 13.28 10.34 -5.23
CA LEU A 265 12.62 10.24 -3.92
C LEU A 265 13.02 11.45 -3.07
N THR A 266 12.02 12.17 -2.61
CA THR A 266 12.21 13.31 -1.70
C THR A 266 11.52 12.99 -0.37
N MET A 267 12.21 13.20 0.74
CA MET A 267 11.68 13.04 2.08
C MET A 267 11.89 14.31 2.88
N GLU A 268 10.88 14.66 3.65
CA GLU A 268 10.93 15.73 4.63
C GLU A 268 10.83 15.14 6.03
N PHE A 269 11.70 15.56 6.94
CA PHE A 269 11.68 15.15 8.35
C PHE A 269 12.32 16.24 9.22
N THR A 270 12.10 16.15 10.52
CA THR A 270 12.69 17.08 11.50
C THR A 270 13.74 16.37 12.37
N MET A 271 14.71 17.12 12.91
CA MET A 271 15.67 16.55 13.86
C MET A 271 15.05 16.12 15.20
N LYS A 272 13.81 16.51 15.46
CA LYS A 272 13.02 15.98 16.58
C LYS A 272 12.61 14.53 16.36
N GLU A 273 12.38 14.16 15.09
CA GLU A 273 12.03 12.82 14.66
C GLU A 273 12.86 12.46 13.41
N PRO A 274 14.16 12.13 13.60
CA PRO A 274 15.10 11.95 12.50
C PRO A 274 15.02 10.54 11.92
N TYR A 275 13.85 10.15 11.44
CA TYR A 275 13.50 8.82 10.94
C TYR A 275 14.61 8.17 10.10
N PHE A 276 15.25 8.95 9.22
CA PHE A 276 16.30 8.47 8.31
C PHE A 276 17.57 8.02 9.04
N PHE A 277 17.87 8.62 10.18
CA PHE A 277 19.10 8.36 10.93
C PHE A 277 18.90 7.36 12.06
N GLU A 278 17.65 7.07 12.46
CA GLU A 278 17.34 6.16 13.58
C GLU A 278 17.90 4.73 13.37
N GLY A 279 18.12 4.33 12.11
CA GLY A 279 18.74 3.05 11.76
C GLY A 279 20.27 3.01 11.84
N LEU A 280 20.93 4.16 11.94
CA LEU A 280 22.38 4.25 11.96
C LEU A 280 22.93 3.93 13.36
N SER A 281 23.98 3.08 13.41
CA SER A 281 24.60 2.69 14.68
C SER A 281 25.16 3.88 15.47
N ALA A 282 25.61 4.91 14.79
CA ALA A 282 26.11 6.15 15.42
C ALA A 282 25.01 7.03 16.04
N TRP A 283 23.74 6.76 15.74
CA TRP A 283 22.58 7.50 16.27
C TRP A 283 21.94 6.81 17.47
N LYS A 284 22.20 5.53 17.64
CA LYS A 284 21.76 4.73 18.79
C LYS A 284 22.67 4.97 20.00
#